data_de186c3986ded1528888b344c8d348ac
#
_entry.id   de186c3986ded1528888b344c8d348ac
#
_cell.length_a   1.000
_cell.length_b   1.000
_cell.length_c   1.000
_cell.angle_alpha   90.00
_cell.angle_beta   90.00
_cell.angle_gamma   90.00
#
_symmetry.space_group_name_H-M   'P 1'
#
loop_
_entity.id
_entity.type
_entity.pdbx_description
1 polymer ?
#
loop_
_entity_poly.entity_id
_entity_poly.type
_entity_poly.pdbx_seq_one_letter_code
_entity_poly.pdbx_strand_id
1 'polypeptide(L)'
;MNALRRPTKARALQQVYQLHVQLEDIKPVIWRRLWVPGNLPLAKLDRVIQAAMGWQNMHLHAFDIAQVRYALPDPEWPQEEDRDERKYDLDSVLADGTTEFVYTYDYGDDWRHHVRVEAILTPDEKNRRTTCIAGANACPPEDVGGPPGYGEFLHAMSDSLHPQQMAMWGWYGGRFDPKAFDMNAVNAALRKLRL
;
A
#
# COMPACT_ATOMS: atom_id res chain seq x y z
N MET A 1 -52.58 -15.54 -6.45
CA MET A 1 -51.75 -14.33 -6.25
C MET A 1 -50.29 -14.73 -6.40
N ASN A 2 -49.72 -14.44 -7.58
CA ASN A 2 -48.33 -14.75 -7.88
C ASN A 2 -47.43 -13.64 -7.35
N ALA A 3 -46.66 -13.90 -6.31
CA ALA A 3 -45.64 -12.97 -5.82
C ALA A 3 -44.52 -12.88 -6.86
N LEU A 4 -44.41 -11.73 -7.52
CA LEU A 4 -43.31 -11.40 -8.40
C LEU A 4 -41.98 -11.42 -7.58
N ARG A 5 -41.17 -12.44 -7.82
CA ARG A 5 -39.77 -12.46 -7.34
C ARG A 5 -39.04 -11.25 -7.90
N ARG A 6 -38.59 -10.34 -7.03
CA ARG A 6 -37.65 -9.28 -7.42
C ARG A 6 -36.42 -9.93 -8.05
N PRO A 7 -35.97 -9.41 -9.21
CA PRO A 7 -34.73 -9.91 -9.80
C PRO A 7 -33.59 -9.70 -8.81
N THR A 8 -32.88 -10.76 -8.47
CA THR A 8 -31.61 -10.70 -7.76
C THR A 8 -30.66 -9.89 -8.61
N LYS A 9 -30.12 -8.79 -8.02
CA LYS A 9 -29.03 -8.01 -8.64
C LYS A 9 -27.99 -8.99 -9.16
N ALA A 10 -27.79 -9.04 -10.48
CA ALA A 10 -26.75 -9.85 -11.06
C ALA A 10 -25.45 -9.49 -10.33
N ARG A 11 -24.82 -10.48 -9.69
CA ARG A 11 -23.55 -10.32 -9.00
C ARG A 11 -22.57 -9.88 -10.08
N ALA A 12 -22.21 -8.59 -10.10
CA ALA A 12 -21.20 -8.10 -11.02
C ALA A 12 -19.98 -9.02 -10.90
N LEU A 13 -19.41 -9.44 -12.03
CA LEU A 13 -18.22 -10.27 -12.02
C LEU A 13 -17.19 -9.52 -11.21
N GLN A 14 -16.76 -10.11 -10.11
CA GLN A 14 -15.72 -9.55 -9.26
C GLN A 14 -14.49 -9.34 -10.13
N GLN A 15 -13.90 -8.15 -10.12
CA GLN A 15 -12.67 -7.85 -10.85
C GLN A 15 -11.46 -8.05 -9.96
N VAL A 16 -10.31 -8.27 -10.56
CA VAL A 16 -9.02 -8.25 -9.86
C VAL A 16 -8.15 -7.20 -10.52
N TYR A 17 -7.67 -6.25 -9.73
CA TYR A 17 -6.76 -5.21 -10.20
C TYR A 17 -5.32 -5.68 -10.04
N GLN A 18 -4.53 -5.51 -11.10
CA GLN A 18 -3.08 -5.57 -11.00
C GLN A 18 -2.57 -4.17 -10.71
N LEU A 19 -2.11 -3.94 -9.50
CA LEU A 19 -1.61 -2.67 -9.04
C LEU A 19 -0.08 -2.65 -9.03
N HIS A 20 0.51 -1.60 -9.59
CA HIS A 20 1.92 -1.25 -9.39
C HIS A 20 1.99 -0.16 -8.32
N VAL A 21 2.55 -0.47 -7.17
CA VAL A 21 2.74 0.42 -6.03
C VAL A 21 4.20 0.79 -5.96
N GLN A 22 4.53 2.06 -6.17
CA GLN A 22 5.91 2.56 -6.18
C GLN A 22 6.07 3.69 -5.18
N LEU A 23 7.07 3.59 -4.31
CA LEU A 23 7.45 4.67 -3.40
C LEU A 23 8.09 5.80 -4.19
N GLU A 24 7.59 7.04 -4.00
CA GLU A 24 8.10 8.23 -4.68
C GLU A 24 9.40 8.72 -4.06
N ASP A 25 10.17 9.49 -4.83
CA ASP A 25 11.39 10.22 -4.42
C ASP A 25 12.51 9.36 -3.80
N ILE A 26 12.49 8.05 -4.02
CA ILE A 26 13.44 7.09 -3.47
C ILE A 26 14.31 6.44 -4.55
N LYS A 27 15.59 6.30 -4.25
CA LYS A 27 16.54 5.51 -5.04
C LYS A 27 17.35 4.58 -4.13
N PRO A 28 17.49 3.28 -4.50
CA PRO A 28 16.90 2.61 -5.68
C PRO A 28 15.38 2.58 -5.60
N VAL A 29 14.69 2.50 -6.75
CA VAL A 29 13.22 2.50 -6.83
C VAL A 29 12.64 1.33 -6.07
N ILE A 30 11.82 1.59 -5.08
CA ILE A 30 11.13 0.59 -4.26
C ILE A 30 9.71 0.43 -4.78
N TRP A 31 9.33 -0.80 -5.16
CA TRP A 31 8.01 -1.04 -5.73
C TRP A 31 7.52 -2.45 -5.47
N ARG A 32 6.18 -2.62 -5.56
CA ARG A 32 5.49 -3.91 -5.47
C ARG A 32 4.44 -3.99 -6.58
N ARG A 33 4.24 -5.19 -7.13
CA ARG A 33 3.13 -5.49 -8.03
C ARG A 33 2.18 -6.46 -7.35
N LEU A 34 0.93 -6.04 -7.20
CA LEU A 34 -0.05 -6.75 -6.39
C LEU A 34 -1.27 -7.12 -7.24
N TRP A 35 -1.81 -8.32 -7.04
CA TRP A 35 -3.18 -8.64 -7.42
C TRP A 35 -4.10 -8.38 -6.23
N VAL A 36 -5.16 -7.61 -6.45
CA VAL A 36 -6.08 -7.17 -5.40
C VAL A 36 -7.51 -7.30 -5.89
N PRO A 37 -8.41 -7.99 -5.14
CA PRO A 37 -9.83 -8.06 -5.49
C PRO A 37 -10.47 -6.65 -5.51
N GLY A 38 -11.31 -6.37 -6.52
CA GLY A 38 -11.92 -5.06 -6.70
C GLY A 38 -12.89 -4.66 -5.59
N ASN A 39 -13.54 -5.63 -4.95
CA ASN A 39 -14.41 -5.40 -3.81
C ASN A 39 -13.67 -5.27 -2.46
N LEU A 40 -12.33 -5.11 -2.49
CA LEU A 40 -11.55 -4.89 -1.28
C LEU A 40 -11.75 -3.44 -0.79
N PRO A 41 -12.25 -3.21 0.44
CA PRO A 41 -12.33 -1.87 1.02
C PRO A 41 -10.97 -1.18 1.09
N LEU A 42 -10.94 0.16 0.92
CA LEU A 42 -9.70 0.93 0.98
C LEU A 42 -8.97 0.75 2.32
N ALA A 43 -9.70 0.69 3.43
CA ALA A 43 -9.14 0.37 4.76
C ALA A 43 -8.42 -0.99 4.83
N LYS A 44 -8.74 -1.92 3.93
CA LYS A 44 -8.03 -3.20 3.80
C LYS A 44 -6.93 -3.13 2.75
N LEU A 45 -7.08 -2.27 1.73
CA LEU A 45 -6.01 -1.99 0.78
C LEU A 45 -4.81 -1.34 1.48
N ASP A 46 -5.05 -0.44 2.43
CA ASP A 46 -4.01 0.07 3.33
C ASP A 46 -3.19 -1.07 3.94
N ARG A 47 -3.86 -2.03 4.60
CA ARG A 47 -3.20 -3.18 5.22
C ARG A 47 -2.40 -4.03 4.22
N VAL A 48 -2.90 -4.13 3.00
CA VAL A 48 -2.21 -4.84 1.92
C VAL A 48 -0.93 -4.11 1.51
N ILE A 49 -0.99 -2.79 1.31
CA ILE A 49 0.18 -1.99 0.95
C ILE A 49 1.21 -2.03 2.08
N GLN A 50 0.80 -1.83 3.32
CA GLN A 50 1.63 -1.91 4.51
C GLN A 50 2.38 -3.25 4.58
N ALA A 51 1.64 -4.37 4.50
CA ALA A 51 2.24 -5.69 4.55
C ALA A 51 3.17 -5.98 3.36
N ALA A 52 2.86 -5.44 2.17
CA ALA A 52 3.69 -5.60 0.98
C ALA A 52 4.98 -4.78 1.05
N MET A 53 4.94 -3.63 1.67
CA MET A 53 6.11 -2.78 1.92
C MET A 53 6.94 -3.33 3.09
N GLY A 54 6.32 -3.77 4.16
CA GLY A 54 6.99 -4.28 5.37
C GLY A 54 6.78 -3.38 6.58
N TRP A 55 5.85 -2.42 6.50
CA TRP A 55 5.49 -1.52 7.59
C TRP A 55 4.50 -2.16 8.58
N GLN A 56 4.38 -1.53 9.75
CA GLN A 56 3.69 -2.10 10.91
C GLN A 56 2.37 -1.38 11.24
N ASN A 57 1.92 -0.46 10.37
CA ASN A 57 0.71 0.32 10.54
C ASN A 57 0.69 1.12 11.85
N MET A 58 1.76 1.86 12.09
CA MET A 58 1.94 2.66 13.30
C MET A 58 1.45 4.11 13.12
N HIS A 59 1.28 4.56 11.88
CA HIS A 59 0.96 5.94 11.53
C HIS A 59 -0.34 6.05 10.73
N LEU A 60 -0.83 7.28 10.57
CA LEU A 60 -2.00 7.60 9.76
C LEU A 60 -1.68 7.50 8.26
N HIS A 61 -2.72 7.33 7.48
CA HIS A 61 -2.61 7.22 6.02
C HIS A 61 -3.83 7.83 5.31
N ALA A 62 -3.70 8.06 4.02
CA ALA A 62 -4.80 8.46 3.15
C ALA A 62 -4.60 7.97 1.72
N PHE A 63 -5.70 7.89 0.98
CA PHE A 63 -5.74 7.71 -0.46
C PHE A 63 -6.26 8.97 -1.12
N ASP A 64 -5.54 9.51 -2.09
CA ASP A 64 -5.97 10.61 -2.93
C ASP A 64 -6.30 10.05 -4.32
N ILE A 65 -7.61 9.89 -4.63
CA ILE A 65 -8.13 9.25 -5.84
C ILE A 65 -9.12 10.20 -6.53
N ALA A 66 -8.89 10.54 -7.80
CA ALA A 66 -9.78 11.41 -8.58
C ALA A 66 -10.16 12.69 -7.83
N GLN A 67 -9.19 13.36 -7.22
CA GLN A 67 -9.35 14.59 -6.42
C GLN A 67 -10.22 14.44 -5.15
N VAL A 68 -10.48 13.22 -4.73
CA VAL A 68 -11.17 12.91 -3.47
C VAL A 68 -10.19 12.23 -2.52
N ARG A 69 -10.15 12.73 -1.28
CA ARG A 69 -9.35 12.11 -0.23
C ARG A 69 -10.18 11.09 0.55
N TYR A 70 -9.60 9.92 0.76
CA TYR A 70 -10.18 8.86 1.57
C TYR A 70 -9.24 8.54 2.72
N ALA A 71 -9.74 8.63 3.96
CA ALA A 71 -8.96 8.39 5.17
C ALA A 71 -9.85 7.82 6.28
N LEU A 72 -9.24 7.39 7.38
CA LEU A 72 -9.99 7.11 8.59
C LEU A 72 -10.44 8.43 9.22
N PRO A 73 -11.74 8.58 9.56
CA PRO A 73 -12.21 9.76 10.27
C PRO A 73 -11.50 9.95 11.60
N ASP A 74 -10.93 11.13 11.81
CA ASP A 74 -10.37 11.53 13.09
C ASP A 74 -11.42 12.32 13.88
N PRO A 75 -11.89 11.82 15.05
CA PRO A 75 -12.87 12.51 15.86
C PRO A 75 -12.37 13.81 16.49
N GLU A 76 -11.06 13.96 16.70
CA GLU A 76 -10.45 15.14 17.32
C GLU A 76 -10.17 16.24 16.28
N TRP A 77 -9.88 15.84 15.04
CA TRP A 77 -9.55 16.73 13.91
C TRP A 77 -10.34 16.35 12.66
N PRO A 78 -11.68 16.48 12.68
CA PRO A 78 -12.51 16.07 11.55
C PRO A 78 -12.21 16.92 10.31
N GLN A 79 -11.92 16.25 9.20
CA GLN A 79 -11.80 16.86 7.89
C GLN A 79 -13.12 16.63 7.16
N GLU A 80 -13.93 17.68 6.97
CA GLU A 80 -15.28 17.55 6.40
C GLU A 80 -15.26 17.06 4.94
N GLU A 81 -14.16 17.28 4.22
CA GLU A 81 -14.00 16.89 2.81
C GLU A 81 -13.53 15.43 2.66
N ASP A 82 -12.97 14.84 3.72
CA ASP A 82 -12.45 13.47 3.68
C ASP A 82 -13.60 12.45 3.69
N ARG A 83 -13.44 11.41 2.90
CA ARG A 83 -14.39 10.29 2.87
C ARG A 83 -13.87 9.12 3.71
N ASP A 84 -14.76 8.53 4.49
CA ASP A 84 -14.45 7.35 5.31
C ASP A 84 -14.10 6.15 4.42
N GLU A 85 -12.82 5.81 4.34
CA GLU A 85 -12.26 4.76 3.49
C GLU A 85 -12.86 3.37 3.73
N ARG A 86 -13.47 3.13 4.90
CA ARG A 86 -14.14 1.86 5.22
C ARG A 86 -15.40 1.62 4.41
N LYS A 87 -15.96 2.67 3.80
CA LYS A 87 -17.22 2.65 3.05
C LYS A 87 -17.03 2.51 1.55
N TYR A 88 -15.79 2.50 1.06
CA TYR A 88 -15.45 2.47 -0.35
C TYR A 88 -14.50 1.30 -0.65
N ASP A 89 -14.69 0.66 -1.78
CA ASP A 89 -13.82 -0.38 -2.33
C ASP A 89 -13.18 0.08 -3.66
N LEU A 90 -12.21 -0.68 -4.14
CA LEU A 90 -11.50 -0.35 -5.39
C LEU A 90 -12.46 -0.25 -6.58
N ASP A 91 -13.44 -1.16 -6.71
CA ASP A 91 -14.41 -1.12 -7.82
C ASP A 91 -15.18 0.20 -7.83
N SER A 92 -15.56 0.71 -6.65
CA SER A 92 -16.34 1.95 -6.53
C SER A 92 -15.53 3.21 -6.81
N VAL A 93 -14.29 3.28 -6.35
CA VAL A 93 -13.44 4.48 -6.50
C VAL A 93 -12.76 4.57 -7.85
N LEU A 94 -12.67 3.46 -8.59
CA LEU A 94 -12.08 3.41 -9.93
C LEU A 94 -13.15 3.28 -11.03
N ALA A 95 -14.44 3.40 -10.68
CA ALA A 95 -15.58 3.21 -11.59
C ALA A 95 -15.62 4.24 -12.74
N ASP A 96 -15.03 5.42 -12.56
CA ASP A 96 -14.93 6.49 -13.56
C ASP A 96 -13.80 6.28 -14.59
N GLY A 97 -13.01 5.19 -14.45
CA GLY A 97 -11.87 4.89 -15.30
C GLY A 97 -10.54 5.45 -14.78
N THR A 98 -10.49 5.95 -13.56
CA THR A 98 -9.24 6.35 -12.90
C THR A 98 -8.26 5.17 -12.86
N THR A 99 -7.04 5.40 -13.34
CA THR A 99 -5.99 4.37 -13.44
C THR A 99 -4.77 4.63 -12.55
N GLU A 100 -4.72 5.79 -11.92
CA GLU A 100 -3.60 6.20 -11.07
C GLU A 100 -4.12 6.96 -9.86
N PHE A 101 -3.50 6.75 -8.71
CA PHE A 101 -3.80 7.47 -7.48
C PHE A 101 -2.59 7.47 -6.55
N VAL A 102 -2.65 8.31 -5.52
CA VAL A 102 -1.60 8.38 -4.49
C VAL A 102 -2.11 7.73 -3.20
N TYR A 103 -1.25 6.94 -2.58
CA TYR A 103 -1.41 6.49 -1.20
C TYR A 103 -0.28 7.10 -0.38
N THR A 104 -0.62 7.85 0.67
CA THR A 104 0.32 8.44 1.60
C THR A 104 0.25 7.72 2.94
N TYR A 105 1.39 7.28 3.45
CA TYR A 105 1.55 6.68 4.77
C TYR A 105 2.47 7.55 5.61
N ASP A 106 2.14 7.73 6.88
CA ASP A 106 2.85 8.58 7.82
C ASP A 106 2.97 10.05 7.35
N TYR A 107 2.07 10.90 7.85
CA TYR A 107 2.07 12.32 7.45
C TYR A 107 3.30 13.10 7.95
N GLY A 108 4.04 12.56 8.93
CA GLY A 108 5.31 13.14 9.40
C GLY A 108 6.45 12.87 8.44
N ASP A 109 6.59 11.62 8.00
CA ASP A 109 7.62 11.17 7.05
C ASP A 109 7.21 11.34 5.58
N ASP A 110 5.90 11.56 5.32
CA ASP A 110 5.29 11.75 3.99
C ASP A 110 5.68 10.67 2.97
N TRP A 111 5.49 9.41 3.34
CA TRP A 111 5.73 8.27 2.45
C TRP A 111 4.66 8.18 1.36
N ARG A 112 4.88 8.87 0.26
CA ARG A 112 3.98 8.90 -0.89
C ARG A 112 4.23 7.71 -1.84
N HIS A 113 3.16 7.03 -2.20
CA HIS A 113 3.21 5.93 -3.15
C HIS A 113 2.37 6.27 -4.37
N HIS A 114 2.98 6.25 -5.54
CA HIS A 114 2.25 6.26 -6.79
C HIS A 114 1.69 4.86 -7.07
N VAL A 115 0.38 4.74 -7.09
CA VAL A 115 -0.33 3.49 -7.37
C VAL A 115 -0.94 3.56 -8.75
N ARG A 116 -0.57 2.62 -9.62
CA ARG A 116 -1.09 2.53 -10.98
C ARG A 116 -1.79 1.20 -11.22
N VAL A 117 -2.97 1.26 -11.83
CA VAL A 117 -3.68 0.09 -12.35
C VAL A 117 -3.04 -0.33 -13.66
N GLU A 118 -2.31 -1.43 -13.68
CA GLU A 118 -1.67 -1.95 -14.89
C GLU A 118 -2.59 -2.83 -15.73
N ALA A 119 -3.52 -3.54 -15.05
CA ALA A 119 -4.50 -4.39 -15.70
C ALA A 119 -5.73 -4.64 -14.80
N ILE A 120 -6.85 -4.91 -15.44
CA ILE A 120 -8.06 -5.42 -14.80
C ILE A 120 -8.27 -6.85 -15.32
N LEU A 121 -8.30 -7.81 -14.41
CA LEU A 121 -8.28 -9.24 -14.70
C LEU A 121 -9.60 -9.89 -14.31
N THR A 122 -9.98 -10.92 -15.05
CA THR A 122 -11.04 -11.83 -14.59
C THR A 122 -10.49 -12.73 -13.48
N PRO A 123 -11.23 -12.92 -12.36
CA PRO A 123 -10.79 -13.78 -11.29
C PRO A 123 -10.62 -15.23 -11.74
N ASP A 124 -9.51 -15.83 -11.34
CA ASP A 124 -9.21 -17.24 -11.49
C ASP A 124 -8.66 -17.84 -10.17
N GLU A 125 -8.24 -19.08 -10.18
CA GLU A 125 -7.70 -19.74 -8.99
C GLU A 125 -6.40 -19.10 -8.48
N LYS A 126 -5.63 -18.44 -9.34
CA LYS A 126 -4.32 -17.86 -9.02
C LYS A 126 -4.44 -16.44 -8.47
N ASN A 127 -5.37 -15.63 -9.03
CA ASN A 127 -5.45 -14.19 -8.77
C ASN A 127 -6.61 -13.77 -7.83
N ARG A 128 -7.52 -14.66 -7.47
CA ARG A 128 -8.67 -14.34 -6.60
C ARG A 128 -8.32 -13.94 -5.16
N ARG A 129 -7.06 -14.12 -4.76
CA ARG A 129 -6.56 -13.71 -3.45
C ARG A 129 -5.52 -12.62 -3.63
N THR A 130 -5.49 -11.69 -2.69
CA THR A 130 -4.44 -10.68 -2.64
C THR A 130 -3.06 -11.34 -2.60
N THR A 131 -2.22 -10.99 -3.58
CA THR A 131 -0.93 -11.65 -3.81
C THR A 131 0.08 -10.65 -4.37
N CYS A 132 1.28 -10.63 -3.84
CA CYS A 132 2.42 -9.95 -4.44
C CYS A 132 3.05 -10.85 -5.51
N ILE A 133 3.11 -10.38 -6.74
CA ILE A 133 3.60 -11.13 -7.90
C ILE A 133 4.96 -10.67 -8.40
N ALA A 134 5.41 -9.48 -7.98
CA ALA A 134 6.75 -8.96 -8.26
C ALA A 134 7.05 -7.77 -7.32
N GLY A 135 8.32 -7.41 -7.23
CA GLY A 135 8.77 -6.25 -6.47
C GLY A 135 10.28 -6.12 -6.52
N ALA A 136 10.79 -5.02 -6.02
CA ALA A 136 12.23 -4.80 -5.85
C ALA A 136 12.51 -3.87 -4.68
N ASN A 137 13.66 -4.08 -4.08
CA ASN A 137 14.30 -3.28 -3.05
C ASN A 137 13.57 -3.29 -1.70
N ALA A 138 14.35 -3.08 -0.64
CA ALA A 138 13.86 -3.03 0.72
C ALA A 138 13.13 -1.71 0.98
N CYS A 139 12.03 -1.80 1.73
CA CYS A 139 11.32 -0.62 2.19
C CYS A 139 12.13 0.11 3.26
N PRO A 140 12.03 1.45 3.37
CA PRO A 140 12.59 2.20 4.47
C PRO A 140 12.10 1.67 5.83
N PRO A 141 12.91 1.70 6.88
CA PRO A 141 12.41 1.45 8.23
C PRO A 141 11.35 2.47 8.65
N GLU A 142 10.48 2.10 9.60
CA GLU A 142 9.62 3.06 10.29
C GLU A 142 10.46 4.18 10.94
N ASP A 143 9.91 5.39 11.01
CA ASP A 143 10.49 6.54 11.72
C ASP A 143 11.91 6.95 11.28
N VAL A 144 12.27 6.66 10.03
CA VAL A 144 13.62 6.97 9.51
C VAL A 144 13.76 8.44 9.07
N GLY A 145 12.68 9.22 9.08
CA GLY A 145 12.66 10.65 8.76
C GLY A 145 12.35 10.95 7.29
N GLY A 146 11.49 10.17 6.69
CA GLY A 146 11.02 10.36 5.31
C GLY A 146 12.12 10.15 4.25
N PRO A 147 11.87 10.55 3.00
CA PRO A 147 12.85 10.41 1.92
C PRO A 147 14.23 11.01 2.22
N PRO A 148 14.34 12.20 2.84
CA PRO A 148 15.65 12.73 3.23
C PRO A 148 16.36 11.88 4.29
N GLY A 149 15.65 11.49 5.37
CA GLY A 149 16.19 10.67 6.44
C GLY A 149 16.62 9.28 5.95
N TYR A 150 15.86 8.69 5.03
CA TYR A 150 16.28 7.44 4.39
C TYR A 150 17.56 7.59 3.56
N GLY A 151 17.74 8.69 2.88
CA GLY A 151 18.99 8.99 2.18
C GLY A 151 20.20 9.02 3.11
N GLU A 152 20.09 9.74 4.23
CA GLU A 152 21.11 9.79 5.28
C GLU A 152 21.35 8.41 5.92
N PHE A 153 20.27 7.67 6.20
CA PHE A 153 20.35 6.31 6.72
C PHE A 153 21.15 5.40 5.78
N LEU A 154 20.84 5.39 4.48
CA LEU A 154 21.57 4.59 3.49
C LEU A 154 23.05 4.98 3.42
N HIS A 155 23.36 6.28 3.47
CA HIS A 155 24.74 6.76 3.48
C HIS A 155 25.47 6.26 4.73
N ALA A 156 24.90 6.45 5.91
CA ALA A 156 25.49 5.99 7.16
C ALA A 156 25.67 4.46 7.20
N MET A 157 24.71 3.69 6.64
CA MET A 157 24.78 2.22 6.61
C MET A 157 25.84 1.69 5.66
N SER A 158 26.15 2.40 4.57
CA SER A 158 27.06 1.95 3.51
C SER A 158 28.51 2.37 3.72
N ASP A 159 28.78 3.47 4.43
CA ASP A 159 30.12 4.02 4.64
C ASP A 159 30.69 3.62 6.01
N SER A 160 31.73 2.77 6.00
CA SER A 160 32.39 2.31 7.22
C SER A 160 33.11 3.41 8.01
N LEU A 161 33.31 4.57 7.43
CA LEU A 161 33.93 5.74 8.06
C LEU A 161 32.87 6.78 8.51
N HIS A 162 31.58 6.52 8.24
CA HIS A 162 30.54 7.46 8.61
C HIS A 162 30.40 7.58 10.14
N PRO A 163 30.43 8.80 10.71
CA PRO A 163 30.40 8.99 12.16
C PRO A 163 29.21 8.35 12.87
N GLN A 164 28.06 8.25 12.17
CA GLN A 164 26.80 7.70 12.72
C GLN A 164 26.60 6.22 12.40
N GLN A 165 27.50 5.53 11.69
CA GLN A 165 27.29 4.16 11.25
C GLN A 165 26.92 3.22 12.41
N MET A 166 27.71 3.23 13.48
CA MET A 166 27.45 2.37 14.64
C MET A 166 26.11 2.70 15.34
N ALA A 167 25.75 3.98 15.39
CA ALA A 167 24.48 4.41 15.96
C ALA A 167 23.31 3.90 15.09
N MET A 168 23.39 4.02 13.76
CA MET A 168 22.36 3.54 12.84
C MET A 168 22.24 2.02 12.83
N TRP A 169 23.36 1.29 12.92
CA TRP A 169 23.31 -0.16 13.09
C TRP A 169 22.65 -0.58 14.40
N GLY A 170 22.93 0.13 15.49
CA GLY A 170 22.28 -0.11 16.77
C GLY A 170 20.79 0.20 16.74
N TRP A 171 20.41 1.30 16.10
CA TRP A 171 19.01 1.71 15.95
C TRP A 171 18.21 0.74 15.09
N TYR A 172 18.73 0.36 13.92
CA TYR A 172 18.07 -0.59 13.01
C TYR A 172 18.12 -2.05 13.51
N GLY A 173 19.09 -2.38 14.33
CA GLY A 173 19.31 -3.75 14.82
C GLY A 173 20.22 -4.60 13.94
N GLY A 174 21.09 -3.99 13.13
CA GLY A 174 22.05 -4.70 12.28
C GLY A 174 22.34 -4.00 10.96
N ARG A 175 22.80 -4.77 9.98
CA ARG A 175 23.05 -4.28 8.62
C ARG A 175 21.76 -4.21 7.81
N PHE A 176 21.61 -3.17 7.02
CA PHE A 176 20.51 -3.01 6.09
C PHE A 176 21.00 -3.25 4.65
N ASP A 177 20.31 -4.11 3.92
CA ASP A 177 20.53 -4.28 2.47
C ASP A 177 19.41 -3.61 1.68
N PRO A 178 19.64 -2.44 1.06
CA PRO A 178 18.63 -1.71 0.32
C PRO A 178 18.10 -2.44 -0.92
N LYS A 179 18.80 -3.47 -1.38
CA LYS A 179 18.38 -4.28 -2.54
C LYS A 179 17.62 -5.55 -2.15
N ALA A 180 17.47 -5.81 -0.85
CA ALA A 180 16.75 -6.98 -0.38
C ALA A 180 15.26 -6.90 -0.77
N PHE A 181 14.74 -8.00 -1.29
CA PHE A 181 13.32 -8.20 -1.51
C PHE A 181 13.00 -9.70 -1.49
N ASP A 182 12.16 -10.11 -0.55
CA ASP A 182 11.69 -11.49 -0.44
C ASP A 182 10.18 -11.57 -0.68
N MET A 183 9.82 -11.94 -1.90
CA MET A 183 8.41 -12.10 -2.30
C MET A 183 7.68 -13.17 -1.48
N ASN A 184 8.36 -14.21 -1.02
CA ASN A 184 7.76 -15.26 -0.21
C ASN A 184 7.42 -14.73 1.19
N ALA A 185 8.30 -13.94 1.79
CA ALA A 185 8.05 -13.27 3.06
C ALA A 185 6.87 -12.29 2.95
N VAL A 186 6.84 -11.46 1.89
CA VAL A 186 5.70 -10.57 1.60
C VAL A 186 4.39 -11.36 1.50
N ASN A 187 4.37 -12.41 0.70
CA ASN A 187 3.16 -13.24 0.53
C ASN A 187 2.78 -13.98 1.82
N ALA A 188 3.74 -14.32 2.68
CA ALA A 188 3.45 -14.85 4.01
C ALA A 188 2.77 -13.82 4.92
N ALA A 189 3.19 -12.55 4.87
CA ALA A 189 2.55 -11.45 5.58
C ALA A 189 1.12 -11.20 5.06
N LEU A 190 0.93 -11.12 3.75
CA LEU A 190 -0.38 -10.95 3.12
C LEU A 190 -1.39 -12.04 3.52
N ARG A 191 -0.94 -13.30 3.62
CA ARG A 191 -1.81 -14.43 4.04
C ARG A 191 -2.30 -14.34 5.49
N LYS A 192 -1.61 -13.57 6.35
CA LYS A 192 -2.02 -13.37 7.75
C LYS A 192 -3.10 -12.31 7.90
N LEU A 193 -3.30 -11.48 6.88
CA LEU A 193 -4.32 -10.43 6.90
C LEU A 193 -5.73 -11.06 6.86
N ARG A 194 -6.62 -10.53 7.68
CA ARG A 194 -8.06 -10.84 7.63
C ARG A 194 -8.74 -9.85 6.67
N LEU A 195 -8.64 -10.14 5.39
CA LEU A 195 -9.21 -9.33 4.31
C LEU A 195 -10.68 -9.65 4.06
#